data_d76baea5b1d9e0370e5ce4c7b3c1f238
#
_entry.id   d76baea5b1d9e0370e5ce4c7b3c1f238
#
_cell.length_a   1.000
_cell.length_b   1.000
_cell.length_c   1.000
_cell.angle_alpha   90.00
_cell.angle_beta   90.00
_cell.angle_gamma   90.00
#
_symmetry.space_group_name_H-M   'P 1'
#
loop_
_entity.id
_entity.type
_entity.pdbx_description
1 polymer ?
#
loop_
_entity_poly.entity_id
_entity_poly.type
_entity_poly.pdbx_seq_one_letter_code
_entity_poly.pdbx_strand_id
1 'polypeptide(L)'
;MSDALNYLAKARPQAMAHYFAFLKDCGKALDPKTRALISVITKAHAQTERGLRQYVQRALRDGCSPAEVLDALLMAFPALGLTKII
;
A
#
# COMPACT_ATOMS: atom_id res chain seq x y z
N MET A 1 -1.66 -0.16 11.66
CA MET A 1 -0.32 -0.69 11.33
C MET A 1 -0.27 -2.18 11.65
N SER A 2 0.66 -2.89 11.04
CA SER A 2 0.88 -4.29 11.37
C SER A 2 1.46 -4.45 12.77
N ASP A 3 1.35 -5.65 13.33
CA ASP A 3 1.93 -5.94 14.65
C ASP A 3 3.45 -5.75 14.65
N ALA A 4 4.11 -6.11 13.54
CA ALA A 4 5.55 -5.91 13.41
C ALA A 4 5.94 -4.43 13.46
N LEU A 5 5.20 -3.56 12.76
CA LEU A 5 5.45 -2.13 12.80
C LEU A 5 5.16 -1.53 14.17
N ASN A 6 4.11 -2.00 14.84
CA ASN A 6 3.81 -1.56 16.21
C ASN A 6 4.92 -1.94 17.17
N TYR A 7 5.44 -3.15 17.05
CA TYR A 7 6.58 -3.58 17.87
C TYR A 7 7.80 -2.70 17.63
N LEU A 8 8.16 -2.46 16.36
CA LEU A 8 9.32 -1.64 16.02
C LEU A 8 9.16 -0.20 16.50
N ALA A 9 7.96 0.36 16.43
CA ALA A 9 7.69 1.71 16.89
C ALA A 9 7.95 1.84 18.40
N LYS A 10 7.67 0.80 19.18
CA LYS A 10 7.95 0.78 20.62
C LYS A 10 9.42 0.50 20.91
N ALA A 11 10.03 -0.41 20.16
CA ALA A 11 11.41 -0.82 20.40
C ALA A 11 12.43 0.20 19.90
N ARG A 12 12.11 0.90 18.80
CA ARG A 12 13.03 1.85 18.15
C ARG A 12 12.24 3.06 17.63
N PRO A 13 11.75 3.92 18.53
CA PRO A 13 10.85 5.01 18.14
C PRO A 13 11.49 6.02 17.18
N GLN A 14 12.77 6.36 17.38
CA GLN A 14 13.44 7.30 16.49
C GLN A 14 13.66 6.73 15.10
N ALA A 15 14.07 5.47 15.02
CA ALA A 15 14.26 4.80 13.73
C ALA A 15 12.94 4.74 12.97
N MET A 16 11.84 4.45 13.65
CA MET A 16 10.53 4.41 13.00
C MET A 16 10.07 5.80 12.56
N ALA A 17 10.37 6.83 13.33
CA ALA A 17 10.06 8.20 12.92
C ALA A 17 10.80 8.57 11.63
N HIS A 18 12.08 8.20 11.52
CA HIS A 18 12.86 8.42 10.31
C HIS A 18 12.31 7.62 9.12
N TYR A 19 11.89 6.39 9.37
CA TYR A 19 11.30 5.55 8.33
C TYR A 19 10.00 6.17 7.78
N PHE A 20 9.11 6.63 8.66
CA PHE A 20 7.88 7.27 8.22
C PHE A 20 8.14 8.58 7.48
N ALA A 21 9.13 9.35 7.94
CA ALA A 21 9.54 10.58 7.23
C ALA A 21 10.06 10.24 5.83
N PHE A 22 10.86 9.20 5.71
CA PHE A 22 11.36 8.70 4.42
C PHE A 22 10.21 8.33 3.49
N LEU A 23 9.24 7.55 3.97
CA LEU A 23 8.08 7.15 3.17
C LEU A 23 7.29 8.37 2.70
N LYS A 24 7.10 9.34 3.58
CA LYS A 24 6.37 10.56 3.26
C LYS A 24 7.06 11.35 2.15
N ASP A 25 8.39 11.46 2.23
CA ASP A 25 9.17 12.20 1.23
C ASP A 25 9.22 11.50 -0.11
N CYS A 26 9.31 10.17 -0.12
CA CYS A 26 9.45 9.41 -1.35
C CYS A 26 8.24 9.50 -2.28
N GLY A 27 7.08 9.82 -1.75
CA GLY A 27 5.86 9.87 -2.54
C GLY A 27 5.40 11.26 -2.97
N LYS A 28 6.18 12.30 -2.73
CA LYS A 28 5.71 13.69 -2.92
C LYS A 28 5.34 14.05 -4.34
N ALA A 29 5.98 13.43 -5.33
CA ALA A 29 5.70 13.73 -6.73
C ALA A 29 4.41 13.07 -7.24
N LEU A 30 3.82 12.17 -6.47
CA LEU A 30 2.61 11.45 -6.85
C LEU A 30 1.42 11.99 -6.08
N ASP A 31 0.27 12.09 -6.75
CA ASP A 31 -0.96 12.48 -6.08
C ASP A 31 -1.46 11.37 -5.15
N PRO A 32 -2.35 11.68 -4.18
CA PRO A 32 -2.82 10.70 -3.21
C PRO A 32 -3.50 9.47 -3.83
N LYS A 33 -4.26 9.65 -4.92
CA LYS A 33 -4.93 8.53 -5.60
C LYS A 33 -3.92 7.57 -6.20
N THR A 34 -2.92 8.10 -6.90
CA THR A 34 -1.86 7.29 -7.52
C THR A 34 -1.06 6.55 -6.45
N ARG A 35 -0.69 7.23 -5.37
CA ARG A 35 0.02 6.61 -4.25
C ARG A 35 -0.78 5.48 -3.63
N ALA A 36 -2.09 5.68 -3.44
CA ALA A 36 -2.97 4.67 -2.89
C ALA A 36 -3.05 3.44 -3.80
N LEU A 37 -3.15 3.64 -5.11
CA LEU A 37 -3.20 2.53 -6.06
C LEU A 37 -1.90 1.73 -6.07
N ILE A 38 -0.75 2.39 -6.01
CA ILE A 38 0.54 1.71 -5.92
C ILE A 38 0.62 0.89 -4.63
N SER A 39 0.12 1.42 -3.51
CA SER A 39 0.10 0.69 -2.24
C SER A 39 -0.77 -0.56 -2.31
N VAL A 40 -1.91 -0.50 -3.01
CA VAL A 40 -2.76 -1.67 -3.23
C VAL A 40 -1.99 -2.75 -3.99
N ILE A 41 -1.29 -2.37 -5.07
CA ILE A 41 -0.50 -3.31 -5.88
C ILE A 41 0.59 -3.97 -5.04
N THR A 42 1.33 -3.19 -4.26
CA THR A 42 2.41 -3.74 -3.42
C THR A 42 1.89 -4.70 -2.36
N LYS A 43 0.73 -4.42 -1.78
CA LYS A 43 0.13 -5.32 -0.79
C LYS A 43 -0.38 -6.60 -1.43
N ALA A 44 -0.94 -6.52 -2.63
CA ALA A 44 -1.33 -7.72 -3.39
C ALA A 44 -0.12 -8.59 -3.69
N HIS A 45 1.00 -7.99 -4.10
CA HIS A 45 2.23 -8.72 -4.34
C HIS A 45 2.76 -9.40 -3.08
N ALA A 46 2.71 -8.70 -1.94
CA ALA A 46 3.16 -9.25 -0.67
C ALA A 46 2.22 -10.32 -0.09
N GLN A 47 1.04 -10.48 -0.68
CA GLN A 47 0.02 -11.46 -0.28
C GLN A 47 -0.41 -11.31 1.17
N THR A 48 -0.45 -10.08 1.68
CA THR A 48 -0.91 -9.77 3.03
C THR A 48 -2.37 -9.36 2.95
N GLU A 49 -3.28 -10.29 3.23
CA GLU A 49 -4.73 -10.06 3.10
C GLU A 49 -5.19 -8.86 3.91
N ARG A 50 -4.79 -8.79 5.17
CA ARG A 50 -5.18 -7.69 6.05
C ARG A 50 -4.65 -6.35 5.54
N GLY A 51 -3.40 -6.32 5.11
CA GLY A 51 -2.79 -5.11 4.55
C GLY A 51 -3.47 -4.69 3.27
N LEU A 52 -3.80 -5.65 2.40
CA LEU A 52 -4.50 -5.37 1.16
C LEU A 52 -5.87 -4.72 1.43
N ARG A 53 -6.64 -5.28 2.37
CA ARG A 53 -7.94 -4.70 2.74
C ARG A 53 -7.81 -3.26 3.22
N GLN A 54 -6.83 -2.99 4.08
CA GLN A 54 -6.61 -1.65 4.60
C GLN A 54 -6.29 -0.66 3.48
N TYR A 55 -5.45 -1.04 2.53
CA TYR A 55 -5.04 -0.15 1.46
C TYR A 55 -6.12 0.02 0.39
N VAL A 56 -6.93 -1.01 0.14
CA VAL A 56 -8.10 -0.87 -0.73
C VAL A 56 -9.08 0.14 -0.11
N GLN A 57 -9.38 0.02 1.17
CA GLN A 57 -10.27 0.95 1.86
C GLN A 57 -9.71 2.37 1.83
N ARG A 58 -8.40 2.53 2.03
CA ARG A 58 -7.74 3.83 1.96
C ARG A 58 -7.85 4.43 0.56
N ALA A 59 -7.62 3.62 -0.48
CA ALA A 59 -7.73 4.07 -1.86
C ALA A 59 -9.13 4.58 -2.17
N LEU A 60 -10.16 3.87 -1.71
CA LEU A 60 -11.54 4.30 -1.89
C LEU A 60 -11.81 5.62 -1.16
N ARG A 61 -11.28 5.79 0.06
CA ARG A 61 -11.41 7.04 0.80
C ARG A 61 -10.69 8.21 0.12
N ASP A 62 -9.56 7.94 -0.54
CA ASP A 62 -8.79 8.96 -1.25
C ASP A 62 -9.39 9.30 -2.60
N GLY A 63 -10.56 8.77 -2.92
CA GLY A 63 -11.30 9.13 -4.12
C GLY A 63 -11.14 8.16 -5.28
N CYS A 64 -10.45 7.03 -5.10
CA CYS A 64 -10.39 6.00 -6.14
C CYS A 64 -11.72 5.28 -6.23
N SER A 65 -12.18 5.03 -7.45
CA SER A 65 -13.36 4.20 -7.66
C SER A 65 -13.00 2.71 -7.55
N PRO A 66 -14.00 1.84 -7.30
CA PRO A 66 -13.74 0.39 -7.38
C PRO A 66 -13.14 -0.04 -8.73
N ALA A 67 -13.57 0.58 -9.82
CA ALA A 67 -13.02 0.28 -11.14
C ALA A 67 -11.55 0.65 -11.24
N GLU A 68 -11.15 1.79 -10.68
CA GLU A 68 -9.74 2.20 -10.66
C GLU A 68 -8.88 1.23 -9.86
N VAL A 69 -9.38 0.77 -8.71
CA VAL A 69 -8.66 -0.22 -7.89
C VAL A 69 -8.51 -1.54 -8.64
N LEU A 70 -9.59 -2.01 -9.29
CA LEU A 70 -9.53 -3.22 -10.08
C LEU A 70 -8.54 -3.10 -11.23
N ASP A 71 -8.58 -1.99 -11.96
CA ASP A 71 -7.67 -1.78 -13.08
C ASP A 71 -6.21 -1.74 -12.64
N ALA A 72 -5.92 -1.14 -11.47
CA ALA A 72 -4.58 -1.15 -10.92
C ALA A 72 -4.08 -2.58 -10.64
N LEU A 73 -4.94 -3.41 -10.06
CA LEU A 73 -4.61 -4.82 -9.81
C LEU A 73 -4.39 -5.58 -11.12
N LEU A 74 -5.23 -5.33 -12.12
CA LEU A 74 -5.10 -5.98 -13.41
C LEU A 74 -3.82 -5.58 -14.13
N MET A 75 -3.37 -4.35 -13.96
CA MET A 75 -2.10 -3.90 -14.54
C MET A 75 -0.88 -4.63 -13.95
N ALA A 76 -1.01 -5.14 -12.72
CA ALA A 76 0.05 -5.93 -12.11
C ALA A 76 0.08 -7.37 -12.62
N PHE A 77 -0.98 -7.83 -13.30
CA PHE A 77 -1.13 -9.20 -13.73
C PHE A 77 0.02 -9.70 -14.64
N PRO A 78 0.46 -8.95 -15.67
CA PRO A 78 1.52 -9.47 -16.55
C PRO A 78 2.85 -9.72 -15.83
N ALA A 79 3.13 -8.96 -14.79
CA ALA A 79 4.40 -9.05 -14.05
C ALA A 79 4.33 -10.03 -12.88
N LEU A 80 3.20 -10.08 -12.18
CA LEU A 80 3.08 -10.81 -10.92
C LEU A 80 2.31 -12.13 -11.04
N GLY A 81 1.53 -12.30 -12.11
CA GLY A 81 0.73 -13.49 -12.31
C GLY A 81 -0.65 -13.41 -11.67
N LEU A 82 -1.61 -14.10 -12.28
CA LEU A 82 -3.02 -14.03 -11.88
C LEU A 82 -3.25 -14.55 -10.47
N THR A 83 -2.59 -15.64 -10.10
CA THR A 83 -2.80 -16.26 -8.80
C THR A 83 -2.40 -15.35 -7.63
N LYS A 84 -1.46 -14.43 -7.85
CA LYS A 84 -1.05 -13.48 -6.83
C LYS A 84 -1.98 -12.28 -6.73
N ILE A 85 -2.69 -11.95 -7.80
CA ILE A 85 -3.51 -10.73 -7.87
C ILE A 85 -4.96 -11.03 -7.51
N ILE A 86 -5.46 -12.16 -7.91
CA ILE A 86 -6.83 -12.58 -7.68
C ILE A 86 -6.91 -13.71 -6.67
#